data_4fa3620de260fafa376320a5490df90a
#
_entry.id   4fa3620de260fafa376320a5490df90a
#
_cell.length_a   1.000
_cell.length_b   1.000
_cell.length_c   1.000
_cell.angle_alpha   90.00
_cell.angle_beta   90.00
_cell.angle_gamma   90.00
#
_symmetry.space_group_name_H-M   'P 1'
#
loop_
_entity.id
_entity.type
_entity.pdbx_description
1 polymer ?
#
loop_
_entity_poly.entity_id
_entity_poly.type
_entity_poly.pdbx_seq_one_letter_code
_entity_poly.pdbx_strand_id
1 'polypeptide(L)'
;YKLKDIASQLNFNIRGAIHVGGFVGEELEEYRSIGLTNTILFEPQQKLYEIIKSKCQDGEQVFNVALGSESCEKEMFISDREGGVECGAGASSSLLKPKIHLTEHPEVTFPTKETVQVRRLDEFLTEEALKSENARALNYNMLNIDVQGYELEVLKGAGSILGRMQLMILEVNLAEVYEGCPLVGELDEFLKDYSFERVGT
;
A
#
# COMPACT_ATOMS: atom_id res chain seq x y z
N TYR A 1 15.26 -4.75 1.27
CA TYR A 1 15.89 -3.62 1.97
C TYR A 1 15.22 -3.42 3.33
N LYS A 2 16.02 -3.16 4.39
CA LYS A 2 15.44 -2.77 5.68
C LYS A 2 15.24 -1.27 5.69
N LEU A 3 14.09 -0.82 6.11
CA LEU A 3 13.72 0.61 6.17
C LEU A 3 14.74 1.44 6.98
N LYS A 4 15.28 0.85 8.04
CA LYS A 4 16.33 1.46 8.86
C LYS A 4 17.60 1.81 8.06
N ASP A 5 17.98 0.94 7.14
CA ASP A 5 19.17 1.12 6.32
C ASP A 5 18.94 2.23 5.29
N ILE A 6 17.76 2.23 4.66
CA ILE A 6 17.33 3.27 3.71
C ILE A 6 17.31 4.64 4.40
N ALA A 7 16.64 4.75 5.54
CA ALA A 7 16.53 6.00 6.28
C ALA A 7 17.90 6.56 6.71
N SER A 8 18.82 5.66 7.12
CA SER A 8 20.19 6.03 7.48
C SER A 8 21.01 6.50 6.29
N GLN A 9 20.93 5.80 5.15
CA GLN A 9 21.67 6.13 3.93
C GLN A 9 21.23 7.47 3.33
N LEU A 10 19.93 7.74 3.34
CA LEU A 10 19.37 8.96 2.78
C LEU A 10 19.40 10.13 3.76
N ASN A 11 19.84 9.90 5.01
CA ASN A 11 19.95 10.91 6.08
C ASN A 11 18.67 11.74 6.25
N PHE A 12 17.50 11.06 6.27
CA PHE A 12 16.26 11.77 6.42
C PHE A 12 15.39 11.17 7.56
N ASN A 13 14.56 12.02 8.15
CA ASN A 13 13.72 11.64 9.28
C ASN A 13 12.31 11.31 8.83
N ILE A 14 11.89 10.05 9.01
CA ILE A 14 10.51 9.63 8.78
C ILE A 14 9.66 10.13 9.94
N ARG A 15 8.65 10.95 9.62
CA ARG A 15 7.72 11.53 10.60
C ARG A 15 6.42 10.76 10.71
N GLY A 16 6.01 10.13 9.62
CA GLY A 16 4.83 9.32 9.53
C GLY A 16 4.80 8.54 8.23
N ALA A 17 4.18 7.36 8.25
CA ALA A 17 4.05 6.48 7.11
C ALA A 17 2.59 6.28 6.69
N ILE A 18 2.36 6.28 5.40
CA ILE A 18 1.15 5.78 4.77
C ILE A 18 1.51 4.45 4.14
N HIS A 19 0.79 3.39 4.49
CA HIS A 19 1.00 2.05 3.96
C HIS A 19 -0.27 1.55 3.26
N VAL A 20 -0.18 1.27 1.98
CA VAL A 20 -1.27 0.83 1.13
C VAL A 20 -1.04 -0.63 0.73
N GLY A 21 -1.98 -1.51 1.11
CA GLY A 21 -1.82 -2.95 1.03
C GLY A 21 -1.18 -3.52 2.30
N GLY A 22 -1.92 -3.42 3.43
CA GLY A 22 -1.37 -3.75 4.75
C GLY A 22 -1.25 -5.24 5.04
N PHE A 23 -1.89 -6.11 4.24
CA PHE A 23 -1.96 -7.58 4.44
C PHE A 23 -2.28 -7.94 5.90
N VAL A 24 -1.31 -8.42 6.66
CA VAL A 24 -1.46 -8.72 8.10
C VAL A 24 -0.70 -7.74 9.00
N GLY A 25 -0.15 -6.66 8.45
CA GLY A 25 0.59 -5.62 9.18
C GLY A 25 1.97 -6.08 9.66
N GLU A 26 2.70 -6.79 8.82
CA GLU A 26 4.06 -7.29 9.14
C GLU A 26 5.03 -6.14 9.35
N GLU A 27 4.89 -5.05 8.59
CA GLU A 27 5.76 -3.87 8.65
C GLU A 27 5.58 -3.01 9.89
N LEU A 28 4.48 -3.17 10.64
CA LEU A 28 4.26 -2.41 11.87
C LEU A 28 5.40 -2.57 12.87
N GLU A 29 5.96 -3.79 13.00
CA GLU A 29 7.11 -4.02 13.88
C GLU A 29 8.38 -3.33 13.39
N GLU A 30 8.62 -3.31 12.07
CA GLU A 30 9.74 -2.59 11.48
C GLU A 30 9.58 -1.07 11.71
N TYR A 31 8.39 -0.52 11.48
CA TYR A 31 8.09 0.90 11.74
C TYR A 31 8.34 1.27 13.20
N ARG A 32 7.84 0.48 14.13
CA ARG A 32 8.09 0.67 15.58
C ARG A 32 9.58 0.60 15.93
N SER A 33 10.31 -0.30 15.29
CA SER A 33 11.76 -0.50 15.56
C SER A 33 12.61 0.73 15.25
N ILE A 34 12.13 1.61 14.35
CA ILE A 34 12.77 2.88 14.01
C ILE A 34 12.14 4.09 14.73
N GLY A 35 11.25 3.84 15.69
CA GLY A 35 10.57 4.87 16.47
C GLY A 35 9.40 5.55 15.75
N LEU A 36 8.91 4.98 14.65
CA LEU A 36 7.80 5.51 13.91
C LEU A 36 6.48 5.04 14.55
N THR A 37 5.72 5.99 15.11
CA THR A 37 4.44 5.73 15.78
C THR A 37 3.24 6.39 15.11
N ASN A 38 3.46 7.17 14.06
CA ASN A 38 2.41 7.82 13.27
C ASN A 38 2.27 7.07 11.95
N THR A 39 1.39 6.06 11.92
CA THR A 39 1.22 5.19 10.75
C THR A 39 -0.26 5.02 10.42
N ILE A 40 -0.58 5.10 9.14
CA ILE A 40 -1.90 4.80 8.61
C ILE A 40 -1.78 3.69 7.57
N LEU A 41 -2.58 2.62 7.73
CA LEU A 41 -2.63 1.49 6.83
C LEU A 41 -3.98 1.42 6.12
N PHE A 42 -3.97 0.89 4.90
CA PHE A 42 -5.16 0.62 4.10
C PHE A 42 -5.16 -0.85 3.69
N GLU A 43 -6.23 -1.57 4.04
CA GLU A 43 -6.40 -2.99 3.72
C GLU A 43 -7.87 -3.27 3.36
N PRO A 44 -8.18 -3.57 2.09
CA PRO A 44 -9.56 -3.77 1.66
C PRO A 44 -10.19 -5.07 2.14
N GLN A 45 -9.41 -6.14 2.36
CA GLN A 45 -9.94 -7.43 2.79
C GLN A 45 -10.35 -7.37 4.27
N GLN A 46 -11.65 -7.52 4.55
CA GLN A 46 -12.20 -7.39 5.91
C GLN A 46 -11.48 -8.25 6.95
N LYS A 47 -11.16 -9.50 6.59
CA LYS A 47 -10.46 -10.43 7.50
C LYS A 47 -9.05 -9.93 7.87
N LEU A 48 -8.30 -9.44 6.89
CA LEU A 48 -6.94 -8.93 7.09
C LEU A 48 -6.95 -7.60 7.84
N TYR A 49 -7.90 -6.71 7.50
CA TYR A 49 -8.14 -5.48 8.24
C TYR A 49 -8.34 -5.72 9.74
N GLU A 50 -9.17 -6.72 10.15
CA GLU A 50 -9.39 -7.03 11.57
C GLU A 50 -8.10 -7.56 12.23
N ILE A 51 -7.27 -8.31 11.51
CA ILE A 51 -5.96 -8.76 12.00
C ILE A 51 -5.06 -7.55 12.27
N ILE A 52 -4.91 -6.63 11.31
CA ILE A 52 -4.10 -5.42 11.48
C ILE A 52 -4.63 -4.59 12.64
N LYS A 53 -5.94 -4.37 12.67
CA LYS A 53 -6.61 -3.57 13.71
C LYS A 53 -6.32 -4.09 15.12
N SER A 54 -6.26 -5.42 15.28
CA SER A 54 -5.92 -6.04 16.57
C SER A 54 -4.46 -5.82 16.99
N LYS A 55 -3.58 -5.50 16.05
CA LYS A 55 -2.15 -5.25 16.26
C LYS A 55 -1.81 -3.77 16.45
N CYS A 56 -2.69 -2.87 16.00
CA CYS A 56 -2.44 -1.42 16.07
C CYS A 56 -2.27 -0.94 17.50
N GLN A 57 -1.30 -0.05 17.69
CA GLN A 57 -0.99 0.65 18.94
C GLN A 57 -1.32 2.14 18.83
N ASP A 58 -1.10 2.90 19.92
CA ASP A 58 -1.35 4.35 19.92
C ASP A 58 -0.57 5.07 18.81
N GLY A 59 -1.31 5.81 17.97
CA GLY A 59 -0.76 6.52 16.81
C GLY A 59 -0.80 5.74 15.51
N GLU A 60 -1.17 4.46 15.54
CA GLU A 60 -1.36 3.63 14.37
C GLU A 60 -2.86 3.49 14.04
N GLN A 61 -3.20 3.58 12.77
CA GLN A 61 -4.57 3.45 12.30
C GLN A 61 -4.62 2.52 11.09
N VAL A 62 -5.73 1.81 10.93
CA VAL A 62 -6.00 1.02 9.73
C VAL A 62 -7.42 1.29 9.24
N PHE A 63 -7.60 1.31 7.93
CA PHE A 63 -8.89 1.52 7.28
C PHE A 63 -9.20 0.40 6.29
N ASN A 64 -10.45 -0.10 6.36
CA ASN A 64 -10.92 -1.16 5.48
C ASN A 64 -11.40 -0.57 4.16
N VAL A 65 -10.45 -0.20 3.33
CA VAL A 65 -10.68 0.40 2.01
C VAL A 65 -9.46 0.17 1.12
N ALA A 66 -9.69 -0.04 -0.18
CA ALA A 66 -8.65 0.02 -1.19
C ALA A 66 -8.40 1.47 -1.60
N LEU A 67 -7.22 1.75 -2.14
CA LEU A 67 -6.93 3.06 -2.73
C LEU A 67 -6.75 2.96 -4.25
N GLY A 68 -7.11 4.03 -4.96
CA GLY A 68 -7.03 4.12 -6.41
C GLY A 68 -7.25 5.53 -6.94
N SER A 69 -7.30 5.68 -8.26
CA SER A 69 -7.45 6.98 -8.94
C SER A 69 -8.84 7.59 -8.87
N GLU A 70 -9.84 6.82 -8.44
CA GLU A 70 -11.24 7.24 -8.34
C GLU A 70 -11.92 6.60 -7.12
N SER A 71 -12.96 7.24 -6.59
CA SER A 71 -13.77 6.71 -5.49
C SER A 71 -14.96 5.93 -6.06
N CYS A 72 -14.94 4.59 -5.89
CA CYS A 72 -15.93 3.68 -6.48
C CYS A 72 -15.95 2.32 -5.75
N GLU A 73 -16.85 1.43 -6.18
CA GLU A 73 -16.79 0.01 -5.84
C GLU A 73 -16.10 -0.77 -6.95
N LYS A 74 -15.21 -1.71 -6.59
CA LYS A 74 -14.56 -2.63 -7.53
C LYS A 74 -14.55 -4.05 -7.02
N GLU A 75 -14.57 -5.01 -7.94
CA GLU A 75 -14.28 -6.40 -7.63
C GLU A 75 -12.77 -6.59 -7.42
N MET A 76 -12.41 -7.23 -6.33
CA MET A 76 -11.04 -7.65 -6.00
C MET A 76 -10.93 -9.16 -6.13
N PHE A 77 -9.93 -9.64 -6.83
CA PHE A 77 -9.59 -11.06 -6.92
C PHE A 77 -8.88 -11.46 -5.63
N ILE A 78 -9.47 -12.39 -4.89
CA ILE A 78 -8.93 -12.83 -3.59
C ILE A 78 -8.04 -14.04 -3.78
N SER A 79 -6.78 -13.89 -3.42
CA SER A 79 -5.82 -14.98 -3.45
C SER A 79 -6.01 -15.94 -2.27
N ASP A 80 -5.78 -17.21 -2.54
CA ASP A 80 -5.78 -18.26 -1.53
C ASP A 80 -4.56 -19.17 -1.71
N ARG A 81 -4.10 -19.73 -0.61
CA ARG A 81 -2.96 -20.64 -0.55
C ARG A 81 -3.18 -21.66 0.54
N GLU A 82 -2.72 -22.91 0.31
CA GLU A 82 -2.77 -23.97 1.32
C GLU A 82 -2.02 -23.53 2.59
N GLY A 83 -2.66 -23.71 3.74
CA GLY A 83 -2.17 -23.24 5.04
C GLY A 83 -2.76 -21.89 5.48
N GLY A 84 -3.57 -21.23 4.63
CA GLY A 84 -4.30 -20.02 4.98
C GLY A 84 -3.41 -18.78 5.10
N VAL A 85 -3.86 -17.79 5.90
CA VAL A 85 -3.21 -16.49 6.03
C VAL A 85 -1.76 -16.60 6.54
N GLU A 86 -1.46 -17.53 7.43
CA GLU A 86 -0.10 -17.79 7.94
C GLU A 86 0.87 -18.25 6.83
N CYS A 87 0.34 -18.78 5.73
CA CYS A 87 1.10 -19.17 4.55
C CYS A 87 0.95 -18.19 3.37
N GLY A 88 0.39 -17.01 3.59
CA GLY A 88 0.25 -15.95 2.59
C GLY A 88 -1.07 -15.94 1.82
N ALA A 89 -2.11 -16.66 2.25
CA ALA A 89 -3.44 -16.48 1.66
C ALA A 89 -3.92 -15.05 1.85
N GLY A 90 -4.37 -14.41 0.76
CA GLY A 90 -4.75 -12.99 0.72
C GLY A 90 -3.64 -12.05 0.27
N ALA A 91 -2.35 -12.41 0.41
CA ALA A 91 -1.23 -11.53 0.11
C ALA A 91 -1.15 -11.10 -1.37
N SER A 92 -1.47 -12.00 -2.30
CA SER A 92 -1.47 -11.72 -3.74
C SER A 92 -2.82 -11.22 -4.28
N SER A 93 -3.75 -10.83 -3.40
CA SER A 93 -5.07 -10.32 -3.83
C SER A 93 -4.93 -8.98 -4.55
N SER A 94 -5.67 -8.80 -5.63
CA SER A 94 -5.52 -7.63 -6.51
C SER A 94 -6.85 -7.14 -7.06
N LEU A 95 -6.94 -5.82 -7.34
CA LEU A 95 -8.00 -5.22 -8.14
C LEU A 95 -7.84 -5.51 -9.63
N LEU A 96 -6.69 -6.05 -10.05
CA LEU A 96 -6.43 -6.51 -11.39
C LEU A 96 -6.55 -8.03 -11.48
N LYS A 97 -6.91 -8.52 -12.65
CA LYS A 97 -6.99 -9.95 -12.89
C LYS A 97 -5.59 -10.58 -12.96
N PRO A 98 -5.32 -11.69 -12.21
CA PRO A 98 -4.04 -12.37 -12.29
C PRO A 98 -3.76 -12.92 -13.70
N LYS A 99 -2.51 -12.79 -14.17
CA LYS A 99 -2.06 -13.21 -15.49
C LYS A 99 -0.83 -14.12 -15.39
N ILE A 100 0.39 -13.58 -15.50
CA ILE A 100 1.62 -14.35 -15.34
C ILE A 100 1.74 -14.93 -13.92
N HIS A 101 1.14 -14.28 -12.93
CA HIS A 101 1.09 -14.76 -11.55
C HIS A 101 0.63 -16.22 -11.44
N LEU A 102 -0.35 -16.63 -12.27
CA LEU A 102 -0.89 -17.99 -12.25
C LEU A 102 0.12 -19.06 -12.72
N THR A 103 1.15 -18.66 -13.46
CA THR A 103 2.20 -19.57 -13.95
C THR A 103 3.46 -19.51 -13.11
N GLU A 104 3.79 -18.34 -12.57
CA GLU A 104 4.98 -18.15 -11.71
C GLU A 104 4.75 -18.67 -10.29
N HIS A 105 3.49 -18.56 -9.79
CA HIS A 105 3.07 -18.99 -8.46
C HIS A 105 1.86 -19.93 -8.52
N PRO A 106 2.02 -21.16 -9.06
CA PRO A 106 0.90 -22.09 -9.25
C PRO A 106 0.28 -22.57 -7.95
N GLU A 107 0.97 -22.40 -6.81
CA GLU A 107 0.45 -22.70 -5.47
C GLU A 107 -0.53 -21.64 -4.95
N VAL A 108 -0.60 -20.46 -5.60
CA VAL A 108 -1.55 -19.41 -5.26
C VAL A 108 -2.72 -19.44 -6.24
N THR A 109 -3.92 -19.51 -5.71
CA THR A 109 -5.16 -19.53 -6.49
C THR A 109 -6.01 -18.30 -6.21
N PHE A 110 -6.98 -18.01 -7.05
CA PHE A 110 -7.91 -16.88 -6.90
C PHE A 110 -9.35 -17.39 -6.99
N PRO A 111 -9.81 -18.16 -5.98
CA PRO A 111 -11.10 -18.89 -6.07
C PRO A 111 -12.32 -17.98 -5.94
N THR A 112 -12.17 -16.80 -5.35
CA THR A 112 -13.26 -15.88 -5.05
C THR A 112 -12.96 -14.45 -5.43
N LYS A 113 -14.01 -13.64 -5.47
CA LYS A 113 -13.92 -12.18 -5.59
C LYS A 113 -14.73 -11.54 -4.47
N GLU A 114 -14.28 -10.38 -4.04
CA GLU A 114 -14.99 -9.54 -3.08
C GLU A 114 -15.20 -8.15 -3.68
N THR A 115 -16.36 -7.55 -3.40
CA THR A 115 -16.58 -6.14 -3.73
C THR A 115 -15.98 -5.29 -2.62
N VAL A 116 -15.05 -4.40 -2.98
CA VAL A 116 -14.38 -3.51 -2.05
C VAL A 116 -14.63 -2.04 -2.41
N GLN A 117 -14.62 -1.17 -1.39
CA GLN A 117 -14.64 0.27 -1.61
C GLN A 117 -13.25 0.72 -2.02
N VAL A 118 -13.17 1.50 -3.09
CA VAL A 118 -11.93 2.19 -3.53
C VAL A 118 -12.09 3.68 -3.24
N ARG A 119 -11.07 4.32 -2.70
CA ARG A 119 -11.03 5.74 -2.42
C ARG A 119 -9.76 6.38 -2.99
N ARG A 120 -9.83 7.67 -3.25
CA ARG A 120 -8.63 8.46 -3.52
C ARG A 120 -7.95 8.81 -2.20
N LEU A 121 -6.62 8.69 -2.15
CA LEU A 121 -5.84 9.01 -0.95
C LEU A 121 -5.93 10.49 -0.57
N ASP A 122 -5.86 11.39 -1.55
CA ASP A 122 -5.92 12.84 -1.33
C ASP A 122 -7.26 13.29 -0.73
N GLU A 123 -8.38 12.72 -1.21
CA GLU A 123 -9.72 12.97 -0.66
C GLU A 123 -9.84 12.39 0.75
N PHE A 124 -9.42 11.14 0.94
CA PHE A 124 -9.49 10.44 2.21
C PHE A 124 -8.75 11.20 3.33
N LEU A 125 -7.51 11.59 3.09
CA LEU A 125 -6.71 12.32 4.08
C LEU A 125 -7.26 13.70 4.36
N THR A 126 -7.86 14.36 3.38
CA THR A 126 -8.53 15.66 3.58
C THR A 126 -9.75 15.51 4.49
N GLU A 127 -10.58 14.50 4.27
CA GLU A 127 -11.74 14.22 5.13
C GLU A 127 -11.33 13.85 6.55
N GLU A 128 -10.30 13.01 6.73
CA GLU A 128 -9.79 12.63 8.04
C GLU A 128 -9.17 13.82 8.79
N ALA A 129 -8.46 14.71 8.08
CA ALA A 129 -7.93 15.94 8.67
C ALA A 129 -9.03 16.88 9.16
N LEU A 130 -10.17 16.94 8.47
CA LEU A 130 -11.33 17.74 8.89
C LEU A 130 -12.07 17.14 10.09
N LYS A 131 -12.04 15.81 10.26
CA LYS A 131 -12.68 15.11 11.39
C LYS A 131 -11.85 15.18 12.68
N SER A 132 -10.53 15.26 12.54
CA SER A 132 -9.64 15.25 13.69
C SER A 132 -9.17 16.67 14.03
N GLU A 133 -9.34 17.10 15.28
CA GLU A 133 -8.69 18.31 15.80
C GLU A 133 -7.16 18.17 15.87
N ASN A 134 -6.62 17.00 15.51
CA ASN A 134 -5.20 16.69 15.55
C ASN A 134 -4.55 16.88 14.18
N ALA A 135 -3.61 17.81 14.08
CA ALA A 135 -2.74 18.03 12.93
C ALA A 135 -1.87 16.81 12.52
N ARG A 136 -2.01 15.65 13.18
CA ARG A 136 -1.32 14.40 12.87
C ARG A 136 -1.66 13.88 11.46
N ALA A 137 -2.90 14.08 10.99
CA ALA A 137 -3.37 13.62 9.68
C ALA A 137 -2.58 14.18 8.48
N LEU A 138 -1.69 15.13 8.69
CA LEU A 138 -0.90 15.78 7.64
C LEU A 138 0.62 15.60 7.81
N ASN A 139 1.06 14.79 8.78
CA ASN A 139 2.50 14.66 9.08
C ASN A 139 3.11 13.36 8.56
N TYR A 140 2.62 12.90 7.42
CA TYR A 140 3.20 11.78 6.69
C TYR A 140 4.21 12.27 5.65
N ASN A 141 5.35 11.61 5.57
CA ASN A 141 6.39 11.90 4.57
C ASN A 141 6.99 10.63 3.94
N MET A 142 6.43 9.47 4.28
CA MET A 142 6.75 8.19 3.66
C MET A 142 5.47 7.54 3.13
N LEU A 143 5.54 6.97 1.94
CA LEU A 143 4.46 6.22 1.29
C LEU A 143 5.00 4.84 0.89
N ASN A 144 4.40 3.78 1.44
CA ASN A 144 4.66 2.40 1.08
C ASN A 144 3.44 1.85 0.33
N ILE A 145 3.63 1.30 -0.88
CA ILE A 145 2.54 0.77 -1.72
C ILE A 145 2.90 -0.64 -2.17
N ASP A 146 2.09 -1.60 -1.77
CA ASP A 146 2.13 -3.00 -2.19
C ASP A 146 0.68 -3.46 -2.43
N VAL A 147 0.19 -3.28 -3.64
CA VAL A 147 -1.22 -3.53 -4.00
C VAL A 147 -1.35 -4.44 -5.22
N GLN A 148 -0.30 -5.21 -5.46
CA GLN A 148 -0.30 -6.30 -6.41
C GLN A 148 -0.73 -5.87 -7.81
N GLY A 149 0.01 -4.86 -8.35
CA GLY A 149 -0.14 -4.36 -9.71
C GLY A 149 -1.03 -3.11 -9.85
N TYR A 150 -1.64 -2.60 -8.78
CA TYR A 150 -2.51 -1.41 -8.83
C TYR A 150 -1.80 -0.12 -8.38
N GLU A 151 -0.47 -0.12 -8.26
CA GLU A 151 0.38 0.94 -7.69
C GLU A 151 0.20 2.28 -8.42
N LEU A 152 0.16 2.27 -9.75
CA LEU A 152 0.00 3.48 -10.55
C LEU A 152 -1.34 4.17 -10.29
N GLU A 153 -2.41 3.41 -10.11
CA GLU A 153 -3.72 3.96 -9.80
C GLU A 153 -3.77 4.56 -8.38
N VAL A 154 -3.08 3.93 -7.42
CA VAL A 154 -2.90 4.50 -6.07
C VAL A 154 -2.15 5.82 -6.15
N LEU A 155 -1.04 5.89 -6.90
CA LEU A 155 -0.25 7.11 -7.09
C LEU A 155 -1.07 8.22 -7.74
N LYS A 156 -1.87 7.94 -8.76
CA LYS A 156 -2.79 8.92 -9.37
C LYS A 156 -3.81 9.45 -8.36
N GLY A 157 -4.34 8.59 -7.48
CA GLY A 157 -5.26 8.96 -6.41
C GLY A 157 -4.61 9.67 -5.23
N ALA A 158 -3.29 9.62 -5.12
CA ALA A 158 -2.56 10.37 -4.09
C ALA A 158 -2.44 11.86 -4.43
N GLY A 159 -2.48 12.24 -5.72
CA GLY A 159 -2.57 13.62 -6.17
C GLY A 159 -1.57 14.56 -5.48
N SER A 160 -2.07 15.62 -4.86
CA SER A 160 -1.24 16.62 -4.17
C SER A 160 -0.47 16.08 -2.95
N ILE A 161 -0.84 14.90 -2.44
CA ILE A 161 -0.14 14.27 -1.32
C ILE A 161 1.29 13.87 -1.72
N LEU A 162 1.52 13.46 -2.98
CA LEU A 162 2.83 13.06 -3.48
C LEU A 162 3.89 14.15 -3.28
N GLY A 163 3.53 15.44 -3.47
CA GLY A 163 4.45 16.55 -3.26
C GLY A 163 4.91 16.74 -1.80
N ARG A 164 4.32 16.04 -0.84
CA ARG A 164 4.71 16.07 0.57
C ARG A 164 5.55 14.84 0.97
N MET A 165 5.56 13.81 0.12
CA MET A 165 6.34 12.59 0.37
C MET A 165 7.82 12.87 0.11
N GLN A 166 8.68 12.26 0.90
CA GLN A 166 10.13 12.33 0.80
C GLN A 166 10.75 10.97 0.51
N LEU A 167 10.03 9.90 0.85
CA LEU A 167 10.39 8.52 0.55
C LEU A 167 9.17 7.78 0.04
N MET A 168 9.36 6.98 -1.00
CA MET A 168 8.39 6.00 -1.46
C MET A 168 9.03 4.63 -1.54
N ILE A 169 8.30 3.62 -1.11
CA ILE A 169 8.62 2.21 -1.31
C ILE A 169 7.47 1.64 -2.11
N LEU A 170 7.77 1.05 -3.26
CA LEU A 170 6.77 0.51 -4.17
C LEU A 170 7.11 -0.93 -4.51
N GLU A 171 6.12 -1.81 -4.49
CA GLU A 171 6.23 -3.04 -5.24
C GLU A 171 6.29 -2.69 -6.73
N VAL A 172 7.17 -3.35 -7.49
CA VAL A 172 7.35 -3.07 -8.91
C VAL A 172 7.31 -4.35 -9.73
N ASN A 173 6.67 -4.29 -10.88
CA ASN A 173 6.55 -5.40 -11.80
C ASN A 173 7.52 -5.22 -12.98
N LEU A 174 8.30 -6.28 -13.31
CA LEU A 174 9.15 -6.35 -14.49
C LEU A 174 8.46 -7.00 -15.70
N ALA A 175 7.32 -7.66 -15.44
CA ALA A 175 6.45 -8.27 -16.44
C ALA A 175 5.00 -8.10 -16.01
N GLU A 176 4.06 -8.34 -16.91
CA GLU A 176 2.62 -8.19 -16.65
C GLU A 176 2.10 -9.36 -15.78
N VAL A 177 2.39 -9.31 -14.51
CA VAL A 177 1.99 -10.31 -13.50
C VAL A 177 0.47 -10.32 -13.32
N TYR A 178 -0.16 -9.14 -13.37
CA TYR A 178 -1.60 -8.91 -13.42
C TYR A 178 -1.96 -8.20 -14.72
N GLU A 179 -3.16 -8.40 -15.25
CA GLU A 179 -3.61 -7.78 -16.50
C GLU A 179 -3.58 -6.24 -16.41
N GLY A 180 -2.74 -5.61 -17.23
CA GLY A 180 -2.61 -4.14 -17.29
C GLY A 180 -1.87 -3.52 -16.09
N CYS A 181 -1.16 -4.29 -15.27
CA CYS A 181 -0.33 -3.72 -14.22
C CYS A 181 0.81 -2.87 -14.82
N PRO A 182 1.17 -1.74 -14.18
CA PRO A 182 2.28 -0.92 -14.64
C PRO A 182 3.60 -1.68 -14.50
N LEU A 183 4.48 -1.47 -15.46
CA LEU A 183 5.87 -1.91 -15.33
C LEU A 183 6.70 -0.83 -14.63
N VAL A 184 7.81 -1.22 -14.07
CA VAL A 184 8.70 -0.33 -13.30
C VAL A 184 9.04 0.98 -14.03
N GLY A 185 9.23 0.95 -15.35
CA GLY A 185 9.51 2.16 -16.14
C GLY A 185 8.36 3.15 -16.19
N GLU A 186 7.10 2.68 -16.15
CA GLU A 186 5.92 3.55 -16.14
C GLU A 186 5.75 4.24 -14.79
N LEU A 187 6.07 3.54 -13.68
CA LEU A 187 6.11 4.13 -12.35
C LEU A 187 7.22 5.19 -12.24
N ASP A 188 8.42 4.88 -12.74
CA ASP A 188 9.53 5.84 -12.80
C ASP A 188 9.15 7.11 -13.59
N GLU A 189 8.50 6.95 -14.75
CA GLU A 189 8.07 8.07 -15.59
C GLU A 189 7.03 8.94 -14.89
N PHE A 190 6.02 8.33 -14.29
CA PHE A 190 5.00 9.06 -13.53
C PHE A 190 5.60 9.84 -12.36
N LEU A 191 6.51 9.23 -11.62
CA LEU A 191 7.09 9.83 -10.41
C LEU A 191 8.10 10.96 -10.69
N LYS A 192 8.67 11.04 -11.90
CA LYS A 192 9.50 12.17 -12.33
C LYS A 192 8.78 13.51 -12.28
N ASP A 193 7.48 13.54 -12.60
CA ASP A 193 6.67 14.75 -12.54
C ASP A 193 6.54 15.30 -11.13
N TYR A 194 6.77 14.46 -10.12
CA TYR A 194 6.79 14.79 -8.69
C TYR A 194 8.21 14.93 -8.12
N SER A 195 9.24 14.94 -8.99
CA SER A 195 10.66 15.06 -8.62
C SER A 195 11.20 13.89 -7.79
N PHE A 196 10.65 12.69 -7.98
CA PHE A 196 11.21 11.47 -7.43
C PHE A 196 12.18 10.80 -8.39
N GLU A 197 13.22 10.21 -7.83
CA GLU A 197 14.21 9.39 -8.53
C GLU A 197 14.33 8.05 -7.80
N ARG A 198 14.37 6.96 -8.58
CA ARG A 198 14.57 5.61 -8.03
C ARG A 198 16.01 5.42 -7.59
N VAL A 199 16.21 5.09 -6.31
CA VAL A 199 17.53 4.91 -5.68
C VAL A 199 17.90 3.45 -5.44
N GLY A 200 16.96 2.51 -5.68
CA GLY A 200 17.18 1.07 -5.53
C GLY A 200 16.01 0.23 -6.04
N THR A 201 16.27 -1.04 -6.32
CA THR A 201 15.28 -2.08 -6.66
C THR A 201 15.71 -3.38 -6.06
#